data_ff309b2fdb9c61ad467c2c48d4db02f2
#
_entry.id   ff309b2fdb9c61ad467c2c48d4db02f2
#
_cell.length_a   1.000
_cell.length_b   1.000
_cell.length_c   1.000
_cell.angle_alpha   90.00
_cell.angle_beta   90.00
_cell.angle_gamma   90.00
#
_symmetry.space_group_name_H-M   'P 1'
#
loop_
_entity.id
_entity.type
_entity.pdbx_description
1 polymer ?
#
loop_
_entity_poly.entity_id
_entity_poly.type
_entity_poly.pdbx_seq_one_letter_code
_entity_poly.pdbx_strand_id
1 'polypeptide(L)'
;MNETGREKIDWKRIDLNLLIVFFHLYQTRSVSVAAEKSFVSQSAMSHSLSKLRTLCGERLFERKGHQMVPTERAVELYPTVEQILNLVQFNVLPTEQFLAKNYRGICKIGLTDYAEFIFAPTIYDAIVSQAPCAKVSFINVNRHNYRSVSEQENLDIIIGSIPDLEQQFSAQKLYTEKHVCIYDSSLVKVGELDTETFASLPHCLVSPEGNFTSNVDKHLESIGLSREVTAVSRNFLTIGRLVTGREMFAIVPEKMAKINLIQTNLTSAPPPVPVADFDISMIWKKQSHMSDKIHWLKDTIYEAILSSLHETTL
;
A
#
# COMPACT_ATOMS: atom_id res chain seq x y z
N MET A 1 18.09 33.26 1.05
CA MET A 1 16.99 33.91 1.78
C MET A 1 16.27 32.84 2.57
N ASN A 2 16.46 32.92 3.91
CA ASN A 2 15.74 32.25 5.02
C ASN A 2 15.52 30.75 4.98
N GLU A 3 16.55 30.02 5.41
CA GLU A 3 16.40 28.76 6.12
C GLU A 3 15.76 29.04 7.49
N THR A 4 14.65 28.38 7.75
CA THR A 4 13.89 28.41 9.01
C THR A 4 14.78 28.08 10.19
N GLY A 5 14.85 29.01 11.18
CA GLY A 5 15.66 28.94 12.39
C GLY A 5 15.30 27.77 13.30
N ARG A 6 15.78 26.57 12.98
CA ARG A 6 15.95 25.50 13.95
C ARG A 6 17.28 25.71 14.65
N GLU A 7 17.27 26.03 15.94
CA GLU A 7 18.47 26.03 16.77
C GLU A 7 19.25 24.73 16.53
N LYS A 8 20.56 24.86 16.33
CA LYS A 8 21.45 23.74 16.07
C LYS A 8 21.45 22.80 17.29
N ILE A 9 20.87 21.63 17.18
CA ILE A 9 20.77 20.66 18.27
C ILE A 9 22.17 20.27 18.75
N ASP A 10 22.46 20.47 20.03
CA ASP A 10 23.69 20.00 20.67
C ASP A 10 23.51 18.54 21.09
N TRP A 11 23.86 17.63 20.19
CA TRP A 11 23.75 16.18 20.40
C TRP A 11 24.53 15.66 21.61
N LYS A 12 25.55 16.36 22.09
CA LYS A 12 26.33 15.98 23.28
C LYS A 12 25.50 16.06 24.57
N ARG A 13 24.42 16.84 24.55
CA ARG A 13 23.52 17.01 25.70
C ARG A 13 22.34 16.07 25.70
N ILE A 14 22.16 15.30 24.64
CA ILE A 14 21.02 14.39 24.48
C ILE A 14 21.46 12.96 24.74
N ASP A 15 20.94 12.38 25.81
CA ASP A 15 21.11 10.95 26.13
C ASP A 15 19.99 10.14 25.46
N LEU A 16 20.30 9.47 24.36
CA LEU A 16 19.32 8.66 23.61
C LEU A 16 18.82 7.43 24.40
N ASN A 17 19.53 6.99 25.44
CA ASN A 17 19.03 5.92 26.33
C ASN A 17 17.74 6.33 27.04
N LEU A 18 17.47 7.61 27.16
CA LEU A 18 16.20 8.09 27.73
C LEU A 18 14.98 7.64 26.92
N LEU A 19 15.12 7.42 25.62
CA LEU A 19 14.04 6.89 24.77
C LEU A 19 13.70 5.43 25.13
N ILE A 20 14.70 4.63 25.48
CA ILE A 20 14.51 3.24 25.95
C ILE A 20 13.78 3.22 27.28
N VAL A 21 14.19 4.08 28.21
CA VAL A 21 13.55 4.26 29.52
C VAL A 21 12.08 4.68 29.36
N PHE A 22 11.83 5.66 28.51
CA PHE A 22 10.46 6.12 28.20
C PHE A 22 9.61 4.98 27.64
N PHE A 23 10.11 4.25 26.66
CA PHE A 23 9.41 3.16 25.98
C PHE A 23 9.02 2.04 26.97
N HIS A 24 9.97 1.54 27.77
CA HIS A 24 9.69 0.50 28.73
C HIS A 24 8.72 0.97 29.83
N LEU A 25 8.85 2.20 30.30
CA LEU A 25 7.94 2.71 31.31
C LEU A 25 6.52 2.92 30.76
N TYR A 26 6.41 3.37 29.51
CA TYR A 26 5.12 3.51 28.84
C TYR A 26 4.40 2.17 28.73
N GLN A 27 5.12 1.11 28.37
CA GLN A 27 4.54 -0.23 28.24
C GLN A 27 4.19 -0.87 29.59
N THR A 28 5.08 -0.76 30.58
CA THR A 28 4.96 -1.52 31.84
C THR A 28 4.16 -0.80 32.91
N ARG A 29 4.04 0.54 32.83
CA ARG A 29 3.40 1.39 33.85
C ARG A 29 4.01 1.24 35.27
N SER A 30 5.17 0.60 35.37
CA SER A 30 5.85 0.28 36.61
C SER A 30 7.32 0.63 36.55
N VAL A 31 7.80 1.47 37.49
CA VAL A 31 9.20 1.89 37.56
C VAL A 31 10.14 0.69 37.79
N SER A 32 9.74 -0.26 38.62
CA SER A 32 10.57 -1.44 38.91
C SER A 32 10.69 -2.38 37.70
N VAL A 33 9.57 -2.68 37.05
CA VAL A 33 9.56 -3.54 35.84
C VAL A 33 10.26 -2.85 34.66
N ALA A 34 10.06 -1.55 34.49
CA ALA A 34 10.76 -0.79 33.46
C ALA A 34 12.28 -0.75 33.71
N ALA A 35 12.71 -0.61 34.96
CA ALA A 35 14.13 -0.64 35.36
C ALA A 35 14.78 -1.98 35.02
N GLU A 36 14.11 -3.09 35.33
CA GLU A 36 14.55 -4.44 35.00
C GLU A 36 14.69 -4.63 33.47
N LYS A 37 13.65 -4.26 32.71
CA LYS A 37 13.69 -4.33 31.24
C LYS A 37 14.74 -3.43 30.60
N SER A 38 15.09 -2.32 31.24
CA SER A 38 16.12 -1.38 30.78
C SER A 38 17.51 -1.73 31.30
N PHE A 39 17.68 -2.80 32.07
CA PHE A 39 18.92 -3.22 32.70
C PHE A 39 19.56 -2.14 33.57
N VAL A 40 18.74 -1.37 34.29
CA VAL A 40 19.20 -0.30 35.21
C VAL A 40 18.59 -0.46 36.60
N SER A 41 19.19 0.20 37.62
CA SER A 41 18.59 0.24 38.96
C SER A 41 17.35 1.15 38.99
N GLN A 42 16.45 0.92 39.98
CA GLN A 42 15.28 1.82 40.16
C GLN A 42 15.69 3.28 40.43
N SER A 43 16.82 3.50 41.13
CA SER A 43 17.33 4.85 41.33
C SER A 43 17.80 5.48 40.03
N ALA A 44 18.49 4.73 39.18
CA ALA A 44 18.90 5.19 37.86
C ALA A 44 17.66 5.48 36.95
N MET A 45 16.63 4.63 37.02
CA MET A 45 15.35 4.83 36.32
C MET A 45 14.68 6.15 36.76
N SER A 46 14.62 6.42 38.07
CA SER A 46 14.06 7.66 38.61
C SER A 46 14.86 8.91 38.17
N HIS A 47 16.19 8.79 38.11
CA HIS A 47 17.05 9.86 37.58
C HIS A 47 16.82 10.09 36.07
N SER A 48 16.68 9.04 35.30
CA SER A 48 16.38 9.10 33.86
C SER A 48 15.02 9.76 33.59
N LEU A 49 14.00 9.50 34.43
CA LEU A 49 12.70 10.20 34.36
C LEU A 49 12.83 11.71 34.61
N SER A 50 13.71 12.11 35.55
CA SER A 50 13.99 13.54 35.75
C SER A 50 14.66 14.17 34.53
N LYS A 51 15.63 13.48 33.93
CA LYS A 51 16.27 13.94 32.66
C LYS A 51 15.29 14.01 31.50
N LEU A 52 14.40 13.01 31.35
CA LEU A 52 13.32 13.02 30.34
C LEU A 52 12.44 14.26 30.48
N ARG A 53 12.05 14.59 31.71
CA ARG A 53 11.27 15.81 31.96
C ARG A 53 12.01 17.07 31.50
N THR A 54 13.30 17.14 31.77
CA THR A 54 14.14 18.29 31.32
C THR A 54 14.26 18.33 29.79
N LEU A 55 14.43 17.17 29.15
CA LEU A 55 14.57 17.07 27.71
C LEU A 55 13.28 17.45 26.97
N CYS A 56 12.12 17.02 27.48
CA CYS A 56 10.81 17.25 26.85
C CYS A 56 10.14 18.56 27.33
N GLY A 57 10.72 19.24 28.33
CA GLY A 57 10.14 20.47 28.90
C GLY A 57 8.96 20.26 29.84
N GLU A 58 8.45 19.04 29.94
CA GLU A 58 7.25 18.70 30.73
C GLU A 58 7.30 17.27 31.26
N ARG A 59 6.35 16.96 32.17
CA ARG A 59 6.21 15.61 32.72
C ARG A 59 5.53 14.69 31.70
N LEU A 60 6.13 13.52 31.49
CA LEU A 60 5.59 12.48 30.61
C LEU A 60 4.78 11.42 31.37
N PHE A 61 5.00 11.32 32.69
CA PHE A 61 4.28 10.34 33.55
C PHE A 61 3.87 10.98 34.87
N GLU A 62 2.72 10.57 35.36
CA GLU A 62 2.20 10.91 36.69
C GLU A 62 2.09 9.65 37.54
N ARG A 63 2.40 9.77 38.83
CA ARG A 63 2.26 8.66 39.76
C ARG A 63 0.83 8.65 40.32
N LYS A 64 0.11 7.56 40.05
CA LYS A 64 -1.22 7.30 40.65
C LYS A 64 -1.14 5.99 41.43
N GLY A 65 -1.03 6.09 42.76
CA GLY A 65 -0.78 4.93 43.61
C GLY A 65 0.57 4.26 43.31
N HIS A 66 0.50 3.00 42.89
CA HIS A 66 1.68 2.21 42.52
C HIS A 66 1.99 2.22 41.03
N GLN A 67 1.16 2.89 40.21
CA GLN A 67 1.31 2.92 38.76
C GLN A 67 1.81 4.28 38.26
N MET A 68 2.55 4.24 37.15
CA MET A 68 2.95 5.40 36.36
C MET A 68 2.01 5.55 35.17
N VAL A 69 1.16 6.58 35.23
CA VAL A 69 0.19 6.87 34.20
C VAL A 69 0.81 7.87 33.22
N PRO A 70 0.81 7.62 31.89
CA PRO A 70 1.32 8.57 30.93
C PRO A 70 0.40 9.79 30.84
N THR A 71 1.05 10.93 30.62
CA THR A 71 0.34 12.17 30.26
C THR A 71 -0.09 12.14 28.79
N GLU A 72 -0.93 13.07 28.38
CA GLU A 72 -1.33 13.23 26.97
C GLU A 72 -0.10 13.37 26.07
N ARG A 73 0.88 14.16 26.49
CA ARG A 73 2.16 14.31 25.77
C ARG A 73 2.93 13.00 25.61
N ALA A 74 2.92 12.14 26.60
CA ALA A 74 3.55 10.82 26.50
C ALA A 74 2.80 9.90 25.50
N VAL A 75 1.48 10.01 25.42
CA VAL A 75 0.66 9.26 24.44
C VAL A 75 0.99 9.71 23.02
N GLU A 76 1.10 11.01 22.78
CA GLU A 76 1.49 11.57 21.48
C GLU A 76 2.92 11.18 21.07
N LEU A 77 3.83 11.16 22.05
CA LEU A 77 5.26 10.90 21.80
C LEU A 77 5.57 9.41 21.56
N TYR A 78 4.78 8.51 22.14
CA TYR A 78 5.05 7.08 22.12
C TYR A 78 5.22 6.50 20.72
N PRO A 79 4.35 6.76 19.72
CA PRO A 79 4.51 6.21 18.38
C PRO A 79 5.83 6.62 17.72
N THR A 80 6.27 7.87 17.94
CA THR A 80 7.52 8.38 17.39
C THR A 80 8.73 7.69 18.03
N VAL A 81 8.72 7.52 19.36
CA VAL A 81 9.81 6.84 20.07
C VAL A 81 9.89 5.36 19.68
N GLU A 82 8.75 4.69 19.58
CA GLU A 82 8.68 3.29 19.11
C GLU A 82 9.26 3.16 17.70
N GLN A 83 8.93 4.07 16.79
CA GLN A 83 9.49 4.09 15.43
C GLN A 83 11.01 4.28 15.43
N ILE A 84 11.55 5.21 16.25
CA ILE A 84 13.00 5.43 16.38
C ILE A 84 13.70 4.15 16.86
N LEU A 85 13.19 3.52 17.91
CA LEU A 85 13.79 2.31 18.47
C LEU A 85 13.73 1.14 17.48
N ASN A 86 12.65 1.00 16.73
CA ASN A 86 12.53 0.02 15.66
C ASN A 86 13.56 0.27 14.54
N LEU A 87 13.77 1.55 14.14
CA LEU A 87 14.81 1.88 13.16
C LEU A 87 16.21 1.51 13.65
N VAL A 88 16.52 1.76 14.93
CA VAL A 88 17.80 1.35 15.52
C VAL A 88 17.92 -0.17 15.54
N GLN A 89 16.90 -0.86 16.01
CA GLN A 89 16.91 -2.32 16.15
C GLN A 89 17.10 -3.03 14.80
N PHE A 90 16.39 -2.58 13.75
CA PHE A 90 16.36 -3.28 12.48
C PHE A 90 17.32 -2.75 11.42
N ASN A 91 17.86 -1.53 11.58
CA ASN A 91 18.71 -0.92 10.56
C ASN A 91 20.13 -0.59 11.03
N VAL A 92 20.37 -0.55 12.35
CA VAL A 92 21.67 -0.15 12.93
C VAL A 92 22.35 -1.30 13.65
N LEU A 93 21.57 -2.08 14.43
CA LEU A 93 22.15 -3.22 15.14
C LEU A 93 22.36 -4.40 14.19
N PRO A 94 23.43 -5.19 14.34
CA PRO A 94 23.59 -6.42 13.58
C PRO A 94 22.41 -7.34 13.93
N THR A 95 21.53 -7.55 12.98
CA THR A 95 20.36 -8.43 13.11
C THR A 95 20.84 -9.89 13.10
N GLU A 96 20.32 -10.72 13.98
CA GLU A 96 20.26 -12.15 13.73
C GLU A 96 19.64 -12.37 12.34
N GLN A 97 20.13 -13.35 11.59
CA GLN A 97 19.65 -13.67 10.26
C GLN A 97 18.11 -13.61 10.22
N PHE A 98 17.55 -12.77 9.36
CA PHE A 98 16.09 -12.64 9.23
C PHE A 98 15.47 -14.02 8.93
N LEU A 99 14.58 -14.45 9.79
CA LEU A 99 13.82 -15.68 9.59
C LEU A 99 12.34 -15.31 9.51
N ALA A 100 11.75 -15.47 8.34
CA ALA A 100 10.34 -15.11 8.08
C ALA A 100 9.39 -15.72 9.13
N LYS A 101 9.59 -16.99 9.52
CA LYS A 101 8.80 -17.70 10.56
C LYS A 101 8.77 -17.00 11.92
N ASN A 102 9.76 -16.18 12.23
CA ASN A 102 9.87 -15.46 13.50
C ASN A 102 9.34 -14.01 13.37
N TYR A 103 9.05 -13.53 12.18
CA TYR A 103 8.62 -12.16 11.95
C TYR A 103 7.21 -11.93 12.52
N ARG A 104 7.08 -10.89 13.37
CA ARG A 104 5.83 -10.51 14.05
C ARG A 104 5.37 -9.10 13.72
N GLY A 105 6.02 -8.48 12.73
CA GLY A 105 5.73 -7.12 12.31
C GLY A 105 4.57 -7.04 11.31
N ILE A 106 4.40 -5.85 10.75
CA ILE A 106 3.39 -5.58 9.72
C ILE A 106 4.09 -5.52 8.35
N CYS A 107 3.54 -6.24 7.38
CA CYS A 107 3.87 -6.10 5.96
C CYS A 107 2.89 -5.12 5.35
N LYS A 108 3.35 -3.95 4.92
CA LYS A 108 2.54 -2.89 4.33
C LYS A 108 2.68 -2.91 2.82
N ILE A 109 1.65 -3.35 2.13
CA ILE A 109 1.64 -3.52 0.68
C ILE A 109 0.73 -2.48 0.04
N GLY A 110 1.30 -1.59 -0.76
CA GLY A 110 0.53 -0.66 -1.57
C GLY A 110 -0.04 -1.36 -2.80
N LEU A 111 -1.34 -1.26 -3.04
CA LEU A 111 -1.98 -1.88 -4.20
C LEU A 111 -2.87 -0.86 -4.91
N THR A 112 -2.84 -0.86 -6.26
CA THR A 112 -3.94 -0.24 -7.01
C THR A 112 -5.20 -1.05 -6.80
N ASP A 113 -6.39 -0.45 -6.95
CA ASP A 113 -7.67 -1.15 -6.74
C ASP A 113 -7.79 -2.43 -7.55
N TYR A 114 -7.33 -2.41 -8.80
CA TYR A 114 -7.22 -3.59 -9.64
C TYR A 114 -6.28 -4.64 -9.05
N ALA A 115 -5.07 -4.25 -8.66
CA ALA A 115 -4.07 -5.17 -8.13
C ALA A 115 -4.51 -5.75 -6.78
N GLU A 116 -5.19 -4.98 -5.94
CA GLU A 116 -5.75 -5.44 -4.68
C GLU A 116 -6.81 -6.52 -4.91
N PHE A 117 -7.74 -6.25 -5.82
CA PHE A 117 -8.81 -7.20 -6.15
C PHE A 117 -8.27 -8.55 -6.68
N ILE A 118 -7.24 -8.51 -7.53
CA ILE A 118 -6.69 -9.71 -8.15
C ILE A 118 -5.72 -10.45 -7.23
N PHE A 119 -4.83 -9.74 -6.52
CA PHE A 119 -3.65 -10.36 -5.89
C PHE A 119 -3.67 -10.36 -4.37
N ALA A 120 -4.55 -9.59 -3.69
CA ALA A 120 -4.50 -9.52 -2.23
C ALA A 120 -4.66 -10.89 -1.54
N PRO A 121 -5.58 -11.79 -1.96
CA PRO A 121 -5.67 -13.12 -1.37
C PRO A 121 -4.38 -13.93 -1.54
N THR A 122 -3.84 -13.98 -2.76
CA THR A 122 -2.62 -14.73 -3.09
C THR A 122 -1.41 -14.20 -2.30
N ILE A 123 -1.27 -12.88 -2.20
CA ILE A 123 -0.19 -12.24 -1.43
C ILE A 123 -0.33 -12.55 0.06
N TYR A 124 -1.55 -12.47 0.60
CA TYR A 124 -1.83 -12.77 2.00
C TYR A 124 -1.43 -14.21 2.34
N ASP A 125 -1.91 -15.18 1.56
CA ASP A 125 -1.64 -16.60 1.78
C ASP A 125 -0.14 -16.90 1.70
N ALA A 126 0.58 -16.33 0.73
CA ALA A 126 2.01 -16.49 0.57
C ALA A 126 2.81 -15.94 1.76
N ILE A 127 2.44 -14.76 2.26
CA ILE A 127 3.13 -14.15 3.42
C ILE A 127 2.85 -14.96 4.68
N VAL A 128 1.59 -15.29 4.96
CA VAL A 128 1.19 -15.98 6.20
C VAL A 128 1.71 -17.41 6.25
N SER A 129 1.82 -18.10 5.12
CA SER A 129 2.41 -19.45 5.06
C SER A 129 3.87 -19.47 5.53
N GLN A 130 4.66 -18.45 5.24
CA GLN A 130 6.08 -18.35 5.63
C GLN A 130 6.28 -17.61 6.96
N ALA A 131 5.39 -16.67 7.28
CA ALA A 131 5.44 -15.83 8.48
C ALA A 131 4.09 -15.82 9.22
N PRO A 132 3.73 -16.91 9.95
CA PRO A 132 2.40 -17.07 10.54
C PRO A 132 2.02 -16.03 11.60
N CYS A 133 3.00 -15.31 12.14
CA CYS A 133 2.77 -14.25 13.13
C CYS A 133 2.81 -12.84 12.51
N ALA A 134 3.07 -12.71 11.22
CA ALA A 134 3.04 -11.43 10.51
C ALA A 134 1.61 -10.91 10.38
N LYS A 135 1.47 -9.58 10.33
CA LYS A 135 0.24 -8.92 9.93
C LYS A 135 0.43 -8.34 8.54
N VAL A 136 -0.60 -8.39 7.70
CA VAL A 136 -0.57 -7.80 6.36
C VAL A 136 -1.54 -6.63 6.32
N SER A 137 -1.09 -5.50 5.80
CA SER A 137 -1.92 -4.31 5.59
C SER A 137 -1.86 -3.94 4.12
N PHE A 138 -3.00 -4.00 3.44
CA PHE A 138 -3.16 -3.51 2.07
C PHE A 138 -3.58 -2.05 2.11
N ILE A 139 -2.89 -1.20 1.34
CA ILE A 139 -3.05 0.25 1.35
C ILE A 139 -3.27 0.71 -0.08
N ASN A 140 -4.38 1.39 -0.32
CA ASN A 140 -4.70 1.83 -1.68
C ASN A 140 -3.74 2.90 -2.18
N VAL A 141 -3.20 2.67 -3.37
CA VAL A 141 -2.34 3.60 -4.10
C VAL A 141 -2.78 3.71 -5.56
N ASN A 142 -2.37 4.79 -6.20
CA ASN A 142 -2.53 4.99 -7.64
C ASN A 142 -1.32 5.74 -8.21
N ARG A 143 -1.29 5.97 -9.53
CA ARG A 143 -0.18 6.66 -10.22
C ARG A 143 0.11 8.07 -9.70
N HIS A 144 -0.84 8.73 -9.02
CA HIS A 144 -0.69 10.10 -8.52
C HIS A 144 -0.28 10.18 -7.05
N ASN A 145 -0.65 9.18 -6.24
CA ASN A 145 -0.42 9.23 -4.79
C ASN A 145 0.60 8.22 -4.27
N TYR A 146 1.09 7.28 -5.09
CA TYR A 146 1.98 6.19 -4.66
C TYR A 146 3.20 6.68 -3.89
N ARG A 147 3.77 7.83 -4.28
CA ARG A 147 4.92 8.43 -3.60
C ARG A 147 4.55 8.91 -2.20
N SER A 148 3.56 9.82 -2.10
CA SER A 148 3.16 10.41 -0.82
C SER A 148 2.66 9.34 0.16
N VAL A 149 1.86 8.39 -0.30
CA VAL A 149 1.37 7.27 0.51
C VAL A 149 2.54 6.37 0.94
N SER A 150 3.49 6.08 0.02
CA SER A 150 4.68 5.30 0.36
C SER A 150 5.53 5.96 1.44
N GLU A 151 5.63 7.29 1.45
CA GLU A 151 6.37 8.04 2.46
C GLU A 151 5.62 8.10 3.80
N GLN A 152 4.32 8.40 3.77
CA GLN A 152 3.49 8.55 4.97
C GLN A 152 3.26 7.22 5.69
N GLU A 153 2.97 6.18 4.93
CA GLU A 153 2.64 4.86 5.47
C GLU A 153 3.86 3.94 5.63
N ASN A 154 5.03 4.32 5.11
CA ASN A 154 6.23 3.47 5.05
C ASN A 154 5.93 2.14 4.37
N LEU A 155 5.43 2.18 3.12
CA LEU A 155 5.13 0.98 2.36
C LEU A 155 6.39 0.16 2.10
N ASP A 156 6.28 -1.16 2.25
CA ASP A 156 7.34 -2.12 1.96
C ASP A 156 7.46 -2.37 0.45
N ILE A 157 6.33 -2.63 -0.20
CA ILE A 157 6.21 -2.94 -1.63
C ILE A 157 4.93 -2.31 -2.16
N ILE A 158 4.95 -1.94 -3.43
CA ILE A 158 3.78 -1.47 -4.18
C ILE A 158 3.57 -2.40 -5.38
N ILE A 159 2.32 -2.74 -5.72
CA ILE A 159 1.97 -3.52 -6.91
C ILE A 159 0.88 -2.78 -7.69
N GLY A 160 1.13 -2.60 -8.97
CA GLY A 160 0.19 -1.93 -9.86
C GLY A 160 0.83 -1.41 -11.14
N SER A 161 0.06 -0.68 -11.92
CA SER A 161 0.53 0.02 -13.12
C SER A 161 0.83 1.48 -12.78
N ILE A 162 2.12 1.81 -12.74
CA ILE A 162 2.63 3.16 -12.51
C ILE A 162 3.65 3.46 -13.60
N PRO A 163 3.23 4.10 -14.72
CA PRO A 163 4.07 4.27 -15.90
C PRO A 163 5.25 5.20 -15.66
N ASP A 164 5.06 6.32 -14.98
CA ASP A 164 6.09 7.35 -14.78
C ASP A 164 6.68 7.24 -13.38
N LEU A 165 7.47 6.17 -13.17
CA LEU A 165 8.07 5.88 -11.87
C LEU A 165 9.23 6.84 -11.58
N GLU A 166 9.19 7.50 -10.43
CA GLU A 166 10.27 8.39 -10.00
C GLU A 166 11.58 7.64 -9.72
N GLN A 167 12.71 8.35 -9.91
CA GLN A 167 14.07 7.76 -9.82
C GLN A 167 14.39 7.11 -8.47
N GLN A 168 13.71 7.51 -7.40
CA GLN A 168 13.89 6.93 -6.06
C GLN A 168 13.24 5.56 -5.87
N PHE A 169 12.50 5.07 -6.87
CA PHE A 169 11.90 3.74 -6.86
C PHE A 169 12.58 2.82 -7.88
N SER A 170 12.51 1.53 -7.61
CA SER A 170 12.83 0.46 -8.56
C SER A 170 11.56 -0.32 -8.84
N ALA A 171 11.48 -0.88 -10.04
CA ALA A 171 10.37 -1.74 -10.42
C ALA A 171 10.87 -3.04 -11.05
N GLN A 172 10.09 -4.09 -10.85
CA GLN A 172 10.20 -5.35 -11.55
C GLN A 172 8.85 -5.66 -12.17
N LYS A 173 8.85 -5.79 -13.50
CA LYS A 173 7.63 -6.18 -14.23
C LYS A 173 7.21 -7.59 -13.81
N LEU A 174 5.92 -7.76 -13.53
CA LEU A 174 5.29 -9.04 -13.23
C LEU A 174 4.68 -9.64 -14.49
N TYR A 175 3.82 -8.88 -15.18
CA TYR A 175 3.22 -9.28 -16.44
C TYR A 175 2.62 -8.08 -17.19
N THR A 176 2.19 -8.32 -18.43
CA THR A 176 1.41 -7.35 -19.20
C THR A 176 -0.06 -7.74 -19.17
N GLU A 177 -0.92 -6.81 -18.77
CA GLU A 177 -2.37 -6.97 -18.73
C GLU A 177 -3.00 -6.42 -20.00
N LYS A 178 -4.04 -7.13 -20.49
CA LYS A 178 -4.82 -6.73 -21.65
C LYS A 178 -6.15 -6.09 -21.24
N HIS A 179 -6.76 -5.42 -22.19
CA HIS A 179 -8.09 -4.87 -22.00
C HIS A 179 -9.13 -5.67 -22.80
N VAL A 180 -10.34 -5.75 -22.24
CA VAL A 180 -11.52 -6.26 -22.90
C VAL A 180 -12.68 -5.28 -22.72
N CYS A 181 -13.61 -5.31 -23.67
CA CYS A 181 -14.89 -4.61 -23.57
C CYS A 181 -15.90 -5.53 -22.87
N ILE A 182 -16.59 -5.05 -21.84
CA ILE A 182 -17.67 -5.78 -21.15
C ILE A 182 -19.01 -5.13 -21.39
N TYR A 183 -20.07 -5.94 -21.44
CA TYR A 183 -21.46 -5.53 -21.58
C TYR A 183 -22.40 -6.61 -21.07
N ASP A 184 -23.66 -6.25 -20.80
CA ASP A 184 -24.71 -7.20 -20.41
C ASP A 184 -25.33 -7.84 -21.67
N SER A 185 -25.03 -9.11 -21.93
CA SER A 185 -25.50 -9.82 -23.10
C SER A 185 -27.01 -10.12 -23.08
N SER A 186 -27.69 -9.89 -21.97
CA SER A 186 -29.15 -9.98 -21.92
C SER A 186 -29.84 -8.80 -22.58
N LEU A 187 -29.19 -7.64 -22.59
CA LEU A 187 -29.68 -6.37 -23.11
C LEU A 187 -29.00 -5.97 -24.43
N VAL A 188 -27.68 -6.03 -24.50
CA VAL A 188 -26.89 -5.68 -25.67
C VAL A 188 -26.73 -6.94 -26.55
N LYS A 189 -27.45 -7.01 -27.66
CA LYS A 189 -27.43 -8.14 -28.59
C LYS A 189 -26.52 -7.81 -29.77
N VAL A 190 -25.26 -8.19 -29.67
CA VAL A 190 -24.26 -8.03 -30.74
C VAL A 190 -23.74 -9.41 -31.15
N GLY A 191 -23.58 -9.63 -32.46
CA GLY A 191 -22.95 -10.86 -32.98
C GLY A 191 -21.43 -10.71 -32.83
N GLU A 192 -20.86 -9.77 -33.58
CA GLU A 192 -19.48 -9.31 -33.46
C GLU A 192 -19.51 -7.82 -33.08
N LEU A 193 -18.69 -7.43 -32.10
CA LEU A 193 -18.66 -6.06 -31.64
C LEU A 193 -17.78 -5.21 -32.58
N ASP A 194 -18.40 -4.45 -33.44
CA ASP A 194 -17.75 -3.47 -34.33
C ASP A 194 -17.66 -2.08 -33.69
N THR A 195 -16.89 -1.20 -34.33
CA THR A 195 -16.62 0.14 -33.82
C THR A 195 -17.85 1.05 -33.84
N GLU A 196 -18.76 0.88 -34.82
CA GLU A 196 -19.98 1.68 -34.92
C GLU A 196 -20.96 1.30 -33.79
N THR A 197 -21.19 0.01 -33.56
CA THR A 197 -22.00 -0.49 -32.46
C THR A 197 -21.43 -0.07 -31.11
N PHE A 198 -20.11 -0.18 -30.96
CA PHE A 198 -19.42 0.26 -29.73
C PHE A 198 -19.60 1.77 -29.48
N ALA A 199 -19.55 2.59 -30.51
CA ALA A 199 -19.71 4.04 -30.37
C ALA A 199 -21.19 4.46 -30.14
N SER A 200 -22.16 3.62 -30.52
CA SER A 200 -23.59 3.98 -30.50
C SER A 200 -24.25 3.89 -29.13
N LEU A 201 -23.70 3.13 -28.18
CA LEU A 201 -24.27 2.93 -26.84
C LEU A 201 -23.50 3.76 -25.79
N PRO A 202 -24.13 4.03 -24.63
CA PRO A 202 -23.46 4.68 -23.51
C PRO A 202 -22.28 3.89 -22.97
N HIS A 203 -21.31 4.61 -22.39
CA HIS A 203 -20.12 4.01 -21.79
C HIS A 203 -19.96 4.33 -20.31
N CYS A 204 -19.40 3.38 -19.58
CA CYS A 204 -18.83 3.61 -18.27
C CYS A 204 -17.30 3.58 -18.36
N LEU A 205 -16.63 4.58 -17.79
CA LEU A 205 -15.18 4.75 -17.86
C LEU A 205 -14.53 4.64 -16.47
N VAL A 206 -13.41 3.95 -16.39
CA VAL A 206 -12.51 4.06 -15.22
C VAL A 206 -11.58 5.25 -15.43
N SER A 207 -11.67 6.22 -14.54
CA SER A 207 -10.81 7.42 -14.56
C SER A 207 -10.46 7.83 -13.13
N PRO A 208 -9.20 7.63 -12.68
CA PRO A 208 -8.75 8.09 -11.36
C PRO A 208 -8.94 9.58 -11.14
N GLU A 209 -8.88 10.37 -12.21
CA GLU A 209 -9.04 11.83 -12.23
C GLU A 209 -10.49 12.27 -12.31
N GLY A 210 -11.42 11.37 -12.69
CA GLY A 210 -12.83 11.70 -12.92
C GLY A 210 -13.11 12.31 -14.30
N ASN A 211 -12.18 12.18 -15.25
CA ASN A 211 -12.36 12.67 -16.63
C ASN A 211 -13.33 11.76 -17.40
N PHE A 212 -14.16 12.37 -18.23
CA PHE A 212 -15.12 11.69 -19.12
C PHE A 212 -14.53 11.35 -20.49
N THR A 213 -13.25 11.56 -20.70
CA THR A 213 -12.55 11.29 -21.96
C THR A 213 -11.30 10.49 -21.74
N SER A 214 -10.88 9.74 -22.74
CA SER A 214 -9.69 8.89 -22.75
C SER A 214 -9.03 8.86 -24.13
N ASN A 215 -8.00 8.07 -24.34
CA ASN A 215 -7.40 7.86 -25.66
C ASN A 215 -8.35 7.18 -26.65
N VAL A 216 -9.35 6.44 -26.17
CA VAL A 216 -10.39 5.84 -27.02
C VAL A 216 -11.21 6.92 -27.70
N ASP A 217 -11.54 8.01 -27.01
CA ASP A 217 -12.32 9.12 -27.56
C ASP A 217 -11.55 9.82 -28.70
N LYS A 218 -10.25 10.06 -28.50
CA LYS A 218 -9.36 10.61 -29.54
C LYS A 218 -9.27 9.70 -30.76
N HIS A 219 -9.25 8.38 -30.56
CA HIS A 219 -9.23 7.45 -31.69
C HIS A 219 -10.56 7.48 -32.45
N LEU A 220 -11.70 7.44 -31.77
CA LEU A 220 -13.02 7.53 -32.39
C LEU A 220 -13.17 8.82 -33.18
N GLU A 221 -12.77 9.97 -32.61
CA GLU A 221 -12.77 11.27 -33.32
C GLU A 221 -11.94 11.23 -34.59
N SER A 222 -10.79 10.55 -34.59
CA SER A 222 -9.91 10.44 -35.77
C SER A 222 -10.54 9.71 -36.96
N ILE A 223 -11.57 8.88 -36.70
CA ILE A 223 -12.33 8.11 -37.69
C ILE A 223 -13.75 8.65 -37.89
N GLY A 224 -14.06 9.84 -37.36
CA GLY A 224 -15.35 10.50 -37.49
C GLY A 224 -16.47 9.94 -36.61
N LEU A 225 -16.14 9.20 -35.58
CA LEU A 225 -17.08 8.65 -34.60
C LEU A 225 -16.91 9.35 -33.24
N SER A 226 -17.94 9.26 -32.42
CA SER A 226 -17.89 9.67 -31.01
C SER A 226 -18.72 8.72 -30.15
N ARG A 227 -18.42 8.61 -28.89
CA ARG A 227 -19.23 7.86 -27.93
C ARG A 227 -19.69 8.77 -26.80
N GLU A 228 -20.73 8.38 -26.10
CA GLU A 228 -21.22 9.05 -24.92
C GLU A 228 -20.72 8.33 -23.66
N VAL A 229 -19.91 9.00 -22.83
CA VAL A 229 -19.52 8.49 -21.50
C VAL A 229 -20.51 9.04 -20.49
N THR A 230 -21.41 8.20 -20.01
CA THR A 230 -22.50 8.60 -19.08
C THR A 230 -22.14 8.40 -17.61
N ALA A 231 -21.13 7.57 -17.33
CA ALA A 231 -20.69 7.29 -15.98
C ALA A 231 -19.16 7.17 -15.90
N VAL A 232 -18.59 7.68 -14.81
CA VAL A 232 -17.16 7.56 -14.51
C VAL A 232 -17.00 7.03 -13.09
N SER A 233 -16.12 6.05 -12.91
CA SER A 233 -15.73 5.56 -11.60
C SER A 233 -14.22 5.64 -11.42
N ARG A 234 -13.76 5.90 -10.20
CA ARG A 234 -12.34 5.82 -9.86
C ARG A 234 -11.86 4.39 -9.63
N ASN A 235 -12.81 3.45 -9.45
CA ASN A 235 -12.53 2.07 -9.08
C ASN A 235 -13.05 1.10 -10.14
N PHE A 236 -12.22 0.19 -10.57
CA PHE A 236 -12.60 -0.88 -11.49
C PHE A 236 -13.70 -1.79 -10.92
N LEU A 237 -13.69 -2.04 -9.61
CA LEU A 237 -14.70 -2.89 -8.93
C LEU A 237 -16.14 -2.44 -9.13
N THR A 238 -16.36 -1.14 -9.29
CA THR A 238 -17.70 -0.57 -9.48
C THR A 238 -18.22 -0.78 -10.89
N ILE A 239 -17.33 -0.89 -11.88
CA ILE A 239 -17.68 -0.89 -13.30
C ILE A 239 -18.58 -2.07 -13.67
N GLY A 240 -18.24 -3.28 -13.28
CA GLY A 240 -19.06 -4.45 -13.57
C GLY A 240 -20.49 -4.30 -13.06
N ARG A 241 -20.67 -3.72 -11.86
CA ARG A 241 -21.99 -3.45 -11.28
C ARG A 241 -22.75 -2.33 -12.01
N LEU A 242 -22.04 -1.34 -12.55
CA LEU A 242 -22.66 -0.29 -13.35
C LEU A 242 -23.12 -0.79 -14.71
N VAL A 243 -22.39 -1.71 -15.32
CA VAL A 243 -22.75 -2.30 -16.62
C VAL A 243 -23.88 -3.32 -16.49
N THR A 244 -23.92 -4.11 -15.43
CA THR A 244 -24.96 -5.12 -15.22
C THR A 244 -26.36 -4.51 -15.21
N GLY A 245 -27.26 -5.02 -16.04
CA GLY A 245 -28.64 -4.58 -16.17
C GLY A 245 -28.81 -3.24 -16.91
N ARG A 246 -27.80 -2.83 -17.72
CA ARG A 246 -27.84 -1.60 -18.51
C ARG A 246 -27.30 -1.82 -19.92
N GLU A 247 -27.84 -1.09 -20.87
CA GLU A 247 -27.34 -1.02 -22.26
C GLU A 247 -26.15 -0.08 -22.35
N MET A 248 -24.97 -0.58 -21.92
CA MET A 248 -23.73 0.20 -21.95
C MET A 248 -22.51 -0.70 -22.06
N PHE A 249 -21.41 -0.09 -22.49
CA PHE A 249 -20.10 -0.72 -22.58
C PHE A 249 -19.13 -0.17 -21.52
N ALA A 250 -18.16 -1.00 -21.13
CA ALA A 250 -16.97 -0.53 -20.43
C ALA A 250 -15.74 -1.32 -20.87
N ILE A 251 -14.59 -0.66 -20.90
CA ILE A 251 -13.29 -1.30 -21.10
C ILE A 251 -12.64 -1.53 -19.75
N VAL A 252 -12.27 -2.78 -19.48
CA VAL A 252 -11.68 -3.22 -18.20
C VAL A 252 -10.53 -4.19 -18.45
N PRO A 253 -9.64 -4.41 -17.45
CA PRO A 253 -8.60 -5.44 -17.51
C PRO A 253 -9.21 -6.83 -17.71
N GLU A 254 -8.57 -7.65 -18.54
CA GLU A 254 -9.10 -8.97 -18.93
C GLU A 254 -9.27 -9.92 -17.73
N LYS A 255 -8.28 -9.95 -16.81
CA LYS A 255 -8.37 -10.82 -15.62
C LYS A 255 -9.53 -10.45 -14.72
N MET A 256 -9.79 -9.15 -14.57
CA MET A 256 -10.92 -8.66 -13.80
C MET A 256 -12.25 -9.04 -14.45
N ALA A 257 -12.34 -8.90 -15.78
CA ALA A 257 -13.52 -9.33 -16.51
C ALA A 257 -13.83 -10.82 -16.25
N LYS A 258 -12.83 -11.69 -16.35
CA LYS A 258 -12.99 -13.14 -16.11
C LYS A 258 -13.61 -13.44 -14.73
N ILE A 259 -13.21 -12.74 -13.69
CA ILE A 259 -13.79 -12.92 -12.34
C ILE A 259 -15.23 -12.41 -12.28
N ASN A 260 -15.51 -11.23 -12.87
CA ASN A 260 -16.85 -10.65 -12.87
C ASN A 260 -17.86 -11.46 -13.69
N LEU A 261 -17.43 -12.10 -14.79
CA LEU A 261 -18.27 -12.91 -15.65
C LEU A 261 -18.85 -14.15 -14.95
N ILE A 262 -18.16 -14.68 -13.93
CA ILE A 262 -18.59 -15.90 -13.21
C ILE A 262 -19.90 -15.67 -12.43
N GLN A 263 -20.20 -14.43 -12.04
CA GLN A 263 -21.31 -14.12 -11.13
C GLN A 263 -22.41 -13.24 -11.76
N THR A 264 -22.29 -12.88 -13.04
CA THR A 264 -23.18 -11.92 -13.71
C THR A 264 -23.54 -12.36 -15.12
N ASN A 265 -24.54 -11.70 -15.75
CA ASN A 265 -24.87 -11.86 -17.17
C ASN A 265 -23.94 -11.04 -18.09
N LEU A 266 -22.78 -10.61 -17.59
CA LEU A 266 -21.82 -9.87 -18.39
C LEU A 266 -21.12 -10.81 -19.38
N THR A 267 -20.81 -10.27 -20.52
CA THR A 267 -20.00 -10.91 -21.57
C THR A 267 -18.82 -9.98 -21.89
N SER A 268 -17.72 -10.57 -22.32
CA SER A 268 -16.56 -9.81 -22.79
C SER A 268 -16.26 -10.09 -24.25
N ALA A 269 -15.78 -9.05 -24.94
CA ALA A 269 -15.28 -9.11 -26.31
C ALA A 269 -13.98 -8.30 -26.43
N PRO A 270 -13.14 -8.58 -27.43
CA PRO A 270 -12.03 -7.68 -27.75
C PRO A 270 -12.56 -6.25 -27.99
N PRO A 271 -11.90 -5.20 -27.50
CA PRO A 271 -12.29 -3.82 -27.84
C PRO A 271 -12.18 -3.63 -29.35
N PRO A 272 -13.20 -3.05 -30.03
CA PRO A 272 -13.15 -2.81 -31.48
C PRO A 272 -12.35 -1.55 -31.84
N VAL A 273 -11.62 -1.01 -30.87
CA VAL A 273 -10.74 0.15 -30.98
C VAL A 273 -9.39 -0.17 -30.34
N PRO A 274 -8.29 0.46 -30.77
CA PRO A 274 -6.99 0.25 -30.16
C PRO A 274 -6.98 0.70 -28.69
N VAL A 275 -6.66 -0.22 -27.80
CA VAL A 275 -6.43 0.05 -26.37
C VAL A 275 -5.08 -0.55 -26.02
N ALA A 276 -4.16 0.28 -25.54
CA ALA A 276 -2.83 -0.18 -25.19
C ALA A 276 -2.88 -1.14 -23.99
N ASP A 277 -2.13 -2.22 -24.10
CA ASP A 277 -1.83 -3.08 -22.95
C ASP A 277 -1.03 -2.31 -21.89
N PHE A 278 -1.03 -2.76 -20.65
CA PHE A 278 -0.30 -2.10 -19.58
C PHE A 278 0.43 -3.09 -18.68
N ASP A 279 1.58 -2.65 -18.18
CA ASP A 279 2.41 -3.47 -17.33
C ASP A 279 1.98 -3.36 -15.86
N ILE A 280 1.84 -4.49 -15.21
CA ILE A 280 1.76 -4.61 -13.75
C ILE A 280 3.15 -4.91 -13.23
N SER A 281 3.59 -4.08 -12.31
CA SER A 281 4.93 -4.14 -11.74
C SER A 281 4.88 -4.19 -10.22
N MET A 282 5.88 -4.85 -9.65
CA MET A 282 6.24 -4.77 -8.24
C MET A 282 7.28 -3.67 -8.07
N ILE A 283 7.01 -2.72 -7.17
CA ILE A 283 7.74 -1.47 -7.02
C ILE A 283 8.17 -1.32 -5.56
N TRP A 284 9.39 -0.82 -5.33
CA TRP A 284 9.92 -0.56 -3.99
C TRP A 284 10.86 0.64 -4.00
N LYS A 285 11.08 1.25 -2.84
CA LYS A 285 12.06 2.34 -2.69
C LYS A 285 13.49 1.83 -2.88
N LYS A 286 14.29 2.54 -3.67
CA LYS A 286 15.74 2.32 -3.74
C LYS A 286 16.37 2.68 -2.39
N GLN A 287 17.10 1.75 -1.82
CA GLN A 287 17.87 1.96 -0.60
C GLN A 287 19.30 1.51 -0.87
N SER A 288 20.28 2.14 -0.20
CA SER A 288 21.69 1.73 -0.30
C SER A 288 21.90 0.28 0.15
N HIS A 289 21.13 -0.16 1.15
CA HIS A 289 21.04 -1.55 1.58
C HIS A 289 19.56 -1.90 1.74
N MET A 290 19.09 -2.87 0.96
CA MET A 290 17.75 -3.40 1.09
C MET A 290 17.71 -4.34 2.29
N SER A 291 16.76 -4.14 3.23
CA SER A 291 16.61 -5.03 4.39
C SER A 291 16.22 -6.44 3.96
N ASP A 292 16.63 -7.44 4.74
CA ASP A 292 16.29 -8.86 4.50
C ASP A 292 14.78 -9.08 4.44
N LYS A 293 14.00 -8.31 5.21
CA LYS A 293 12.53 -8.29 5.13
C LYS A 293 12.05 -7.95 3.71
N ILE A 294 12.60 -6.91 3.09
CA ILE A 294 12.17 -6.48 1.75
C ILE A 294 12.61 -7.50 0.69
N HIS A 295 13.80 -8.10 0.82
CA HIS A 295 14.22 -9.19 -0.06
C HIS A 295 13.23 -10.36 0.03
N TRP A 296 12.96 -10.84 1.25
CA TRP A 296 12.00 -11.90 1.47
C TRP A 296 10.61 -11.59 0.91
N LEU A 297 10.06 -10.39 1.19
CA LEU A 297 8.75 -10.00 0.67
C LEU A 297 8.71 -9.97 -0.85
N LYS A 298 9.76 -9.43 -1.48
CA LYS A 298 9.85 -9.41 -2.95
C LYS A 298 9.80 -10.80 -3.53
N ASP A 299 10.63 -11.70 -3.03
CA ASP A 299 10.72 -13.07 -3.54
C ASP A 299 9.40 -13.81 -3.30
N THR A 300 8.85 -13.73 -2.09
CA THR A 300 7.58 -14.36 -1.72
C THR A 300 6.42 -13.88 -2.60
N ILE A 301 6.28 -12.57 -2.79
CA ILE A 301 5.19 -11.99 -3.58
C ILE A 301 5.38 -12.28 -5.08
N TYR A 302 6.62 -12.19 -5.57
CA TYR A 302 6.92 -12.46 -6.97
C TYR A 302 6.55 -13.90 -7.36
N GLU A 303 7.02 -14.87 -6.59
CA GLU A 303 6.72 -16.28 -6.82
C GLU A 303 5.21 -16.58 -6.73
N ALA A 304 4.54 -16.02 -5.72
CA ALA A 304 3.11 -16.22 -5.53
C ALA A 304 2.27 -15.67 -6.69
N ILE A 305 2.57 -14.46 -7.15
CA ILE A 305 1.86 -13.86 -8.28
C ILE A 305 2.14 -14.63 -9.57
N LEU A 306 3.38 -14.98 -9.87
CA LEU A 306 3.68 -15.75 -11.08
C LEU A 306 2.99 -17.11 -11.09
N SER A 307 2.99 -17.82 -9.96
CA SER A 307 2.29 -19.11 -9.82
C SER A 307 0.79 -18.96 -10.10
N SER A 308 0.15 -17.93 -9.52
CA SER A 308 -1.29 -17.68 -9.75
C SER A 308 -1.62 -17.31 -11.20
N LEU A 309 -0.69 -16.68 -11.92
CA LEU A 309 -0.86 -16.36 -13.34
C LEU A 309 -0.85 -17.61 -14.22
N HIS A 310 -0.06 -18.62 -13.86
CA HIS A 310 -0.01 -19.90 -14.57
C HIS A 310 -1.23 -20.77 -14.34
N GLU A 311 -1.78 -20.79 -13.12
CA GLU A 311 -3.00 -21.57 -12.77
C GLU A 311 -4.25 -21.03 -13.47
N THR A 312 -4.32 -19.76 -13.77
CA THR A 312 -5.49 -19.12 -14.44
C THR A 312 -5.50 -19.39 -15.97
N THR A 313 -4.47 -20.04 -16.50
CA THR A 313 -4.33 -20.32 -17.96
C THR A 313 -4.79 -21.74 -18.32
N LEU A 314 -5.19 -22.57 -17.34
CA LEU A 314 -5.79 -23.90 -17.51
C LEU A 314 -7.31 -23.83 -17.31
#